data_2d6f57169fd7a86f4480de5f9594ca16
#
_entry.id   2d6f57169fd7a86f4480de5f9594ca16
#
_cell.length_a   1.000
_cell.length_b   1.000
_cell.length_c   1.000
_cell.angle_alpha   90.00
_cell.angle_beta   90.00
_cell.angle_gamma   90.00
#
_symmetry.space_group_name_H-M   'P 1'
#
loop_
_entity.id
_entity.type
_entity.pdbx_description
1 polymer ?
#
loop_
_entity_poly.entity_id
_entity_poly.type
_entity_poly.pdbx_seq_one_letter_code
_entity_poly.pdbx_strand_id
1 'polypeptide(L)'
;MRNRRTNSVCFHLHARSRSGFTLIELLVAVVLIEIGLLALVATGASLVRQTTSTRARFAAITVAANRLQLLGATPCMNASGVSAGPPGVVERWSGTVESNATRELRDSVSFIAMGSTHAIVLRTRLSC
;
A
#
# COMPACT_ATOMS: atom_id res chain seq x y z
N MET A 1 65.31 39.05 -38.06
CA MET A 1 65.49 38.59 -36.69
C MET A 1 64.12 38.70 -35.98
N ARG A 2 63.44 37.58 -35.77
CA ARG A 2 62.06 37.54 -35.24
C ARG A 2 62.10 36.95 -33.79
N ASN A 3 61.94 37.85 -32.83
CA ASN A 3 62.01 37.54 -31.40
C ASN A 3 60.72 36.83 -30.96
N ARG A 4 60.74 35.51 -30.67
CA ARG A 4 59.65 34.77 -30.11
C ARG A 4 59.63 34.97 -28.58
N ARG A 5 58.64 35.73 -28.06
CA ARG A 5 58.34 35.79 -26.64
C ARG A 5 57.60 34.52 -26.29
N THR A 6 58.23 33.66 -25.53
CA THR A 6 57.54 32.51 -24.84
C THR A 6 56.80 33.04 -23.66
N ASN A 7 55.47 33.06 -23.75
CA ASN A 7 54.59 33.31 -22.59
C ASN A 7 54.55 32.04 -21.72
N SER A 8 55.27 32.07 -20.62
CA SER A 8 55.18 31.04 -19.56
C SER A 8 53.90 31.28 -18.76
N VAL A 9 52.88 30.46 -19.00
CA VAL A 9 51.66 30.43 -18.18
C VAL A 9 51.99 29.68 -16.90
N CYS A 10 52.18 30.41 -15.79
CA CYS A 10 52.29 29.82 -14.47
C CYS A 10 50.93 29.30 -14.03
N PHE A 11 50.71 27.99 -14.07
CA PHE A 11 49.60 27.33 -13.43
C PHE A 11 49.79 27.39 -11.90
N HIS A 12 49.10 28.30 -11.26
CA HIS A 12 48.96 28.29 -9.79
C HIS A 12 48.10 27.08 -9.39
N LEU A 13 48.77 25.99 -9.01
CA LEU A 13 48.13 24.89 -8.29
C LEU A 13 47.72 25.43 -6.93
N HIS A 14 46.45 25.76 -6.78
CA HIS A 14 45.86 26.01 -5.49
C HIS A 14 45.96 24.70 -4.68
N ALA A 15 46.93 24.65 -3.77
CA ALA A 15 47.01 23.60 -2.76
C ALA A 15 45.74 23.69 -1.91
N ARG A 16 44.77 22.83 -2.22
CA ARG A 16 43.52 22.70 -1.44
C ARG A 16 43.93 22.25 -0.05
N SER A 17 43.83 23.15 0.93
CA SER A 17 44.07 22.89 2.34
C SER A 17 43.17 21.71 2.71
N ARG A 18 43.76 20.56 3.05
CA ARG A 18 43.08 19.41 3.60
C ARG A 18 42.79 19.73 5.08
N SER A 19 41.69 20.37 5.35
CA SER A 19 41.17 20.50 6.70
C SER A 19 40.75 19.10 7.17
N GLY A 20 41.40 18.55 8.17
CA GLY A 20 41.00 17.31 8.82
C GLY A 20 39.68 17.54 9.58
N PHE A 21 38.84 16.49 9.64
CA PHE A 21 37.61 16.54 10.43
C PHE A 21 37.94 16.71 11.92
N THR A 22 37.19 17.53 12.59
CA THR A 22 37.29 17.69 14.04
C THR A 22 36.58 16.53 14.74
N LEU A 23 37.04 16.14 15.92
CA LEU A 23 36.46 15.06 16.70
C LEU A 23 34.97 15.34 17.02
N ILE A 24 34.62 16.61 17.25
CA ILE A 24 33.25 17.03 17.49
C ILE A 24 32.35 16.84 16.26
N GLU A 25 32.86 17.12 15.07
CA GLU A 25 32.13 16.96 13.81
C GLU A 25 31.79 15.50 13.55
N LEU A 26 32.71 14.59 13.87
CA LEU A 26 32.48 13.14 13.77
C LEU A 26 31.43 12.67 14.80
N LEU A 27 31.48 13.15 16.04
CA LEU A 27 30.46 12.84 17.04
C LEU A 27 29.07 13.31 16.62
N VAL A 28 28.93 14.53 16.13
CA VAL A 28 27.65 15.07 15.66
C VAL A 28 27.14 14.26 14.46
N ALA A 29 28.02 13.90 13.53
CA ALA A 29 27.62 13.10 12.36
C ALA A 29 27.06 11.72 12.77
N VAL A 30 27.71 11.03 13.72
CA VAL A 30 27.25 9.73 14.22
C VAL A 30 25.87 9.85 14.86
N VAL A 31 25.67 10.84 15.74
CA VAL A 31 24.37 11.07 16.41
C VAL A 31 23.26 11.33 15.37
N LEU A 32 23.52 12.14 14.34
CA LEU A 32 22.54 12.42 13.29
C LEU A 32 22.20 11.17 12.47
N ILE A 33 23.20 10.32 12.19
CA ILE A 33 22.99 9.05 11.49
C ILE A 33 22.12 8.11 12.33
N GLU A 34 22.38 7.98 13.63
CA GLU A 34 21.59 7.14 14.54
C GLU A 34 20.12 7.57 14.57
N ILE A 35 19.85 8.87 14.73
CA ILE A 35 18.49 9.41 14.71
C ILE A 35 17.82 9.14 13.36
N GLY A 36 18.53 9.34 12.26
CA GLY A 36 18.03 9.09 10.91
C GLY A 36 17.66 7.62 10.66
N LEU A 37 18.49 6.69 11.13
CA LEU A 37 18.22 5.26 11.01
C LEU A 37 17.01 4.82 11.84
N LEU A 38 16.85 5.32 13.06
CA LEU A 38 15.68 5.03 13.89
C LEU A 38 14.38 5.52 13.24
N ALA A 39 14.38 6.72 12.67
CA ALA A 39 13.24 7.24 11.93
C ALA A 39 12.89 6.39 10.71
N LEU A 40 13.90 5.90 9.97
CA LEU A 40 13.71 5.04 8.81
C LEU A 40 13.06 3.71 9.18
N VAL A 41 13.51 3.07 10.27
CA VAL A 41 12.93 1.81 10.76
C VAL A 41 11.47 2.00 11.18
N ALA A 42 11.15 3.08 11.87
CA ALA A 42 9.80 3.38 12.30
C ALA A 42 8.83 3.55 11.11
N THR A 43 9.25 4.27 10.06
CA THR A 43 8.45 4.45 8.85
C THR A 43 8.27 3.14 8.08
N GLY A 44 9.31 2.31 7.98
CA GLY A 44 9.25 0.99 7.35
C GLY A 44 8.22 0.07 8.01
N ALA A 45 8.19 0.00 9.33
CA ALA A 45 7.22 -0.80 10.08
C ALA A 45 5.77 -0.34 9.83
N SER A 46 5.54 0.97 9.72
CA SER A 46 4.23 1.53 9.40
C SER A 46 3.76 1.12 8.00
N LEU A 47 4.63 1.18 7.00
CA LEU A 47 4.33 0.78 5.62
C LEU A 47 3.94 -0.70 5.52
N VAL A 48 4.66 -1.59 6.21
CA VAL A 48 4.33 -3.03 6.21
C VAL A 48 2.94 -3.28 6.79
N ARG A 49 2.56 -2.62 7.88
CA ARG A 49 1.22 -2.73 8.46
C ARG A 49 0.13 -2.24 7.50
N GLN A 50 0.35 -1.12 6.83
CA GLN A 50 -0.59 -0.59 5.84
C GLN A 50 -0.76 -1.53 4.65
N THR A 51 0.33 -2.07 4.10
CA THR A 51 0.27 -2.98 2.95
C THR A 51 -0.46 -4.29 3.27
N THR A 52 -0.25 -4.87 4.46
CA THR A 52 -0.96 -6.09 4.87
C THR A 52 -2.46 -5.84 5.04
N SER A 53 -2.86 -4.74 5.67
CA SER A 53 -4.25 -4.34 5.81
C SER A 53 -4.93 -4.11 4.45
N THR A 54 -4.24 -3.42 3.56
CA THR A 54 -4.75 -3.13 2.20
C THR A 54 -4.94 -4.42 1.40
N ARG A 55 -4.00 -5.37 1.46
CA ARG A 55 -4.11 -6.67 0.78
C ARG A 55 -5.32 -7.47 1.28
N ALA A 56 -5.54 -7.53 2.59
CA ALA A 56 -6.70 -8.23 3.16
C ALA A 56 -8.02 -7.59 2.68
N ARG A 57 -8.07 -6.27 2.61
CA ARG A 57 -9.23 -5.52 2.10
C ARG A 57 -9.49 -5.79 0.62
N PHE A 58 -8.45 -5.79 -0.22
CA PHE A 58 -8.58 -6.11 -1.64
C PHE A 58 -9.06 -7.54 -1.87
N ALA A 59 -8.53 -8.51 -1.13
CA ALA A 59 -8.99 -9.88 -1.20
C ALA A 59 -10.48 -9.99 -0.86
N ALA A 60 -10.95 -9.33 0.20
CA ALA A 60 -12.35 -9.30 0.59
C ALA A 60 -13.25 -8.67 -0.49
N ILE A 61 -12.83 -7.55 -1.08
CA ILE A 61 -13.58 -6.90 -2.16
C ILE A 61 -13.66 -7.80 -3.39
N THR A 62 -12.59 -8.48 -3.75
CA THR A 62 -12.56 -9.39 -4.90
C THR A 62 -13.50 -10.58 -4.70
N VAL A 63 -13.53 -11.16 -3.50
CA VAL A 63 -14.46 -12.24 -3.15
C VAL A 63 -15.91 -11.76 -3.30
N ALA A 64 -16.27 -10.63 -2.71
CA ALA A 64 -17.60 -10.06 -2.78
C ALA A 64 -18.01 -9.70 -4.22
N ALA A 65 -17.13 -9.09 -5.00
CA ALA A 65 -17.41 -8.73 -6.39
C ALA A 65 -17.67 -9.97 -7.26
N ASN A 66 -16.84 -11.01 -7.13
CA ASN A 66 -17.01 -12.27 -7.84
C ASN A 66 -18.35 -12.93 -7.47
N ARG A 67 -18.73 -12.91 -6.21
CA ARG A 67 -20.02 -13.46 -5.75
C ARG A 67 -21.19 -12.69 -6.36
N LEU A 68 -21.16 -11.38 -6.33
CA LEU A 68 -22.22 -10.56 -6.92
C LEU A 68 -22.36 -10.79 -8.43
N GLN A 69 -21.24 -11.00 -9.16
CA GLN A 69 -21.28 -11.37 -10.58
C GLN A 69 -21.94 -12.73 -10.80
N LEU A 70 -21.56 -13.74 -10.01
CA LEU A 70 -22.16 -15.08 -10.09
C LEU A 70 -23.65 -15.04 -9.78
N LEU A 71 -24.06 -14.35 -8.74
CA LEU A 71 -25.46 -14.17 -8.40
C LEU A 71 -26.21 -13.37 -9.46
N GLY A 72 -25.56 -12.39 -10.09
CA GLY A 72 -26.13 -11.62 -11.19
C GLY A 72 -26.43 -12.47 -12.43
N ALA A 73 -25.66 -13.52 -12.66
CA ALA A 73 -25.87 -14.46 -13.77
C ALA A 73 -26.92 -15.55 -13.47
N THR A 74 -27.42 -15.65 -12.24
CA THR A 74 -28.46 -16.62 -11.87
C THR A 74 -29.86 -16.06 -12.13
N PRO A 75 -30.87 -16.92 -12.34
CA PRO A 75 -32.28 -16.49 -12.44
C PRO A 75 -32.71 -15.68 -11.22
N CYS A 76 -33.68 -14.80 -11.40
CA CYS A 76 -34.29 -14.00 -10.34
C CYS A 76 -35.02 -14.87 -9.33
N MET A 77 -34.30 -15.26 -8.29
CA MET A 77 -34.85 -16.01 -7.14
C MET A 77 -34.19 -15.51 -5.84
N ASN A 78 -34.86 -15.74 -4.74
CA ASN A 78 -34.26 -15.50 -3.44
C ASN A 78 -33.13 -16.51 -3.24
N ALA A 79 -31.97 -16.05 -2.84
CA ALA A 79 -30.79 -16.86 -2.58
C ALA A 79 -30.03 -16.30 -1.37
N SER A 80 -29.52 -17.19 -0.53
CA SER A 80 -28.66 -16.78 0.57
C SER A 80 -27.67 -17.88 0.88
N GLY A 81 -26.55 -17.52 1.47
CA GLY A 81 -25.57 -18.49 1.88
C GLY A 81 -24.40 -17.87 2.65
N VAL A 82 -23.55 -18.77 3.14
CA VAL A 82 -22.32 -18.45 3.83
C VAL A 82 -21.21 -19.29 3.24
N SER A 83 -20.07 -18.71 2.98
CA SER A 83 -18.88 -19.40 2.49
C SER A 83 -17.66 -18.98 3.29
N ALA A 84 -16.75 -19.91 3.54
CA ALA A 84 -15.43 -19.61 4.03
C ALA A 84 -14.53 -19.35 2.82
N GLY A 85 -13.94 -18.17 2.77
CA GLY A 85 -12.93 -17.80 1.79
C GLY A 85 -11.51 -18.20 2.22
N PRO A 86 -10.49 -17.47 1.77
CA PRO A 86 -9.13 -17.62 2.26
C PRO A 86 -9.05 -17.52 3.79
N PRO A 87 -7.98 -17.97 4.44
CA PRO A 87 -7.86 -17.95 5.90
C PRO A 87 -8.24 -16.60 6.53
N GLY A 88 -9.20 -16.60 7.44
CA GLY A 88 -9.70 -15.41 8.12
C GLY A 88 -10.73 -14.59 7.34
N VAL A 89 -11.24 -15.10 6.22
CA VAL A 89 -12.30 -14.45 5.42
C VAL A 89 -13.57 -15.28 5.51
N VAL A 90 -14.68 -14.67 5.91
CA VAL A 90 -16.01 -15.27 5.90
C VAL A 90 -16.94 -14.39 5.08
N GLU A 91 -17.58 -14.99 4.12
CA GLU A 91 -18.52 -14.36 3.20
C GLU A 91 -19.96 -14.76 3.57
N ARG A 92 -20.86 -13.80 3.53
CA ARG A 92 -22.30 -14.02 3.75
C ARG A 92 -23.10 -13.18 2.76
N TRP A 93 -23.86 -13.85 1.90
CA TRP A 93 -24.65 -13.17 0.86
C TRP A 93 -26.15 -13.43 1.01
N SER A 94 -26.92 -12.49 0.48
CA SER A 94 -28.35 -12.62 0.33
C SER A 94 -28.81 -11.91 -0.95
N GLY A 95 -29.76 -12.54 -1.65
CA GLY A 95 -30.47 -11.95 -2.77
C GLY A 95 -31.97 -11.99 -2.45
N THR A 96 -32.61 -10.84 -2.44
CA THR A 96 -34.05 -10.71 -2.20
C THR A 96 -34.72 -10.11 -3.44
N VAL A 97 -35.77 -10.76 -3.91
CA VAL A 97 -36.60 -10.23 -4.99
C VAL A 97 -37.56 -9.21 -4.39
N GLU A 98 -37.40 -7.94 -4.78
CA GLU A 98 -38.25 -6.84 -4.30
C GLU A 98 -39.56 -6.74 -5.11
N SER A 99 -39.50 -7.08 -6.42
CA SER A 99 -40.63 -7.10 -7.32
C SER A 99 -40.33 -8.04 -8.48
N ASN A 100 -41.31 -8.30 -9.34
CA ASN A 100 -41.09 -9.14 -10.52
C ASN A 100 -40.04 -8.59 -11.52
N ALA A 101 -39.61 -7.35 -11.32
CA ALA A 101 -38.66 -6.68 -12.19
C ALA A 101 -37.32 -6.33 -11.55
N THR A 102 -37.17 -6.44 -10.22
CA THR A 102 -35.94 -6.03 -9.53
C THR A 102 -35.57 -6.97 -8.39
N ARG A 103 -34.27 -7.18 -8.22
CA ARG A 103 -33.68 -7.97 -7.16
C ARG A 103 -32.56 -7.17 -6.48
N GLU A 104 -32.57 -7.11 -5.15
CA GLU A 104 -31.44 -6.59 -4.38
C GLU A 104 -30.48 -7.74 -4.01
N LEU A 105 -29.23 -7.58 -4.34
CA LEU A 105 -28.14 -8.46 -3.91
C LEU A 105 -27.31 -7.75 -2.86
N ARG A 106 -27.04 -8.43 -1.78
CA ARG A 106 -26.18 -7.95 -0.68
C ARG A 106 -25.14 -9.02 -0.38
N ASP A 107 -23.89 -8.60 -0.32
CA ASP A 107 -22.80 -9.43 0.13
C ASP A 107 -22.00 -8.75 1.23
N SER A 108 -21.74 -9.47 2.30
CA SER A 108 -20.98 -9.04 3.47
C SER A 108 -19.79 -9.96 3.66
N VAL A 109 -18.60 -9.42 3.47
CA VAL A 109 -17.34 -10.16 3.66
C VAL A 109 -16.66 -9.64 4.91
N SER A 110 -16.50 -10.50 5.92
CA SER A 110 -15.72 -10.23 7.12
C SER A 110 -14.30 -10.80 6.95
N PHE A 111 -13.30 -10.03 7.39
CA PHE A 111 -11.89 -10.41 7.30
C PHE A 111 -11.12 -9.88 8.51
N ILE A 112 -9.99 -10.51 8.81
CA ILE A 112 -9.11 -10.09 9.91
C ILE A 112 -7.98 -9.21 9.32
N ALA A 113 -7.84 -8.01 9.86
CA ALA A 113 -6.72 -7.13 9.56
C ALA A 113 -6.20 -6.50 10.85
N MET A 114 -4.89 -6.52 11.05
CA MET A 114 -4.22 -5.96 12.24
C MET A 114 -4.79 -6.49 13.58
N GLY A 115 -5.20 -7.77 13.63
CA GLY A 115 -5.77 -8.41 14.83
C GLY A 115 -7.21 -8.04 15.14
N SER A 116 -7.88 -7.25 14.31
CA SER A 116 -9.29 -6.89 14.42
C SER A 116 -10.11 -7.42 13.25
N THR A 117 -11.38 -7.72 13.51
CA THR A 117 -12.32 -8.14 12.48
C THR A 117 -12.95 -6.91 11.82
N HIS A 118 -12.87 -6.86 10.52
CA HIS A 118 -13.48 -5.84 9.67
C HIS A 118 -14.52 -6.48 8.77
N ALA A 119 -15.52 -5.69 8.34
CA ALA A 119 -16.50 -6.15 7.37
C ALA A 119 -16.65 -5.13 6.23
N ILE A 120 -16.82 -5.64 5.02
CA ILE A 120 -17.19 -4.88 3.83
C ILE A 120 -18.54 -5.39 3.37
N VAL A 121 -19.46 -4.47 3.08
CA VAL A 121 -20.78 -4.80 2.57
C VAL A 121 -20.93 -4.17 1.19
N LEU A 122 -21.12 -5.00 0.18
CA LEU A 122 -21.48 -4.60 -1.17
C LEU A 122 -22.99 -4.82 -1.38
N ARG A 123 -23.62 -3.88 -2.04
CA ARG A 123 -25.02 -3.97 -2.43
C ARG A 123 -25.17 -3.58 -3.88
N THR A 124 -26.00 -4.30 -4.60
CA THR A 124 -26.37 -3.95 -5.97
C THR A 124 -27.82 -4.30 -6.23
N ARG A 125 -28.47 -3.55 -7.11
CA ARG A 125 -29.79 -3.84 -7.62
C ARG A 125 -29.69 -4.20 -9.08
N LEU A 126 -30.34 -5.27 -9.45
CA LEU A 126 -30.39 -5.78 -10.81
C LEU A 126 -31.84 -5.87 -11.27
N SER A 127 -32.07 -5.56 -12.52
CA SER A 127 -33.32 -5.86 -13.18
C SER A 127 -33.43 -7.38 -13.42
N CYS A 128 -34.56 -7.93 -13.19
CA CYS A 128 -34.89 -9.30 -13.58
C CYS A 128 -35.31 -9.34 -15.09
#